data_dc0aaa8714f785e792eff5979ef7c302
#
_entry.id   dc0aaa8714f785e792eff5979ef7c302
#
_cell.length_a   1.000
_cell.length_b   1.000
_cell.length_c   1.000
_cell.angle_alpha   90.00
_cell.angle_beta   90.00
_cell.angle_gamma   90.00
#
_symmetry.space_group_name_H-M   'P 1'
#
loop_
_entity.id
_entity.type
_entity.pdbx_description
1 polymer ?
#
loop_
_entity_poly.entity_id
_entity_poly.type
_entity_poly.pdbx_seq_one_letter_code
_entity_poly.pdbx_strand_id
1 'polypeptide(L)'
;MPLAEIHAIRYIRASILTLLLCLALVPLGMQAQRLFTVVIDAGHGGKDSGTVGNGGKEKDITLAVAKLVGSKIRAAHPEVRVLYTRSTDVFVGLQARADFANKQKASLMLSIHVNSAPSKDVHGTETYVLGIAKFANNLSVAMRENKAMLLESNYKTTYKGFDPTSTESYIMFDLMQDAYFNKSIELANKIQRQYRSAGRYSRGVRQDILWVLSQSAMPSILTEIGFLSNANEASFMLSEAGQQSLASAIA
;
A
#
# COMPACT_ATOMS: atom_id res chain seq x y z
N MET A 1 0.76 29.51 -70.09
CA MET A 1 0.75 29.86 -68.66
C MET A 1 1.82 30.89 -68.40
N PRO A 2 1.49 32.02 -67.80
CA PRO A 2 2.49 33.05 -67.48
C PRO A 2 3.48 32.50 -66.44
N LEU A 3 4.75 32.85 -66.55
CA LEU A 3 5.86 32.45 -65.70
C LEU A 3 5.55 32.66 -64.16
N ALA A 4 4.77 33.68 -63.89
CA ALA A 4 4.34 33.99 -62.49
C ALA A 4 3.45 32.91 -61.85
N GLU A 5 2.59 32.24 -62.61
CA GLU A 5 1.75 31.14 -62.10
C GLU A 5 2.58 29.89 -61.84
N ILE A 6 3.60 29.61 -62.59
CA ILE A 6 4.49 28.48 -62.41
C ILE A 6 5.31 28.66 -61.10
N HIS A 7 5.76 29.86 -60.81
CA HIS A 7 6.47 30.19 -59.60
C HIS A 7 5.55 30.09 -58.38
N ALA A 8 4.33 30.61 -58.46
CA ALA A 8 3.35 30.51 -57.37
C ALA A 8 3.03 29.05 -56.98
N ILE A 9 2.81 28.18 -57.99
CA ILE A 9 2.54 26.75 -57.78
C ILE A 9 3.75 26.04 -57.14
N ARG A 10 4.98 26.40 -57.53
CA ARG A 10 6.20 25.84 -56.91
C ARG A 10 6.35 26.24 -55.44
N TYR A 11 6.08 27.50 -55.09
CA TYR A 11 6.13 27.97 -53.70
C TYR A 11 5.05 27.30 -52.86
N ILE A 12 3.83 27.17 -53.34
CA ILE A 12 2.74 26.48 -52.63
C ILE A 12 3.10 25.00 -52.38
N ARG A 13 3.63 24.31 -53.39
CA ARG A 13 4.06 22.90 -53.22
C ARG A 13 5.22 22.75 -52.25
N ALA A 14 6.20 23.64 -52.27
CA ALA A 14 7.31 23.65 -51.32
C ALA A 14 6.81 23.89 -49.88
N SER A 15 5.92 24.86 -49.68
CA SER A 15 5.33 25.17 -48.38
C SER A 15 4.50 24.01 -47.82
N ILE A 16 3.72 23.34 -48.67
CA ILE A 16 2.94 22.14 -48.26
C ILE A 16 3.88 20.99 -47.88
N LEU A 17 4.96 20.78 -48.69
CA LEU A 17 5.93 19.73 -48.39
C LEU A 17 6.67 19.98 -47.07
N THR A 18 7.02 21.23 -46.78
CA THR A 18 7.65 21.64 -45.51
C THR A 18 6.70 21.47 -44.35
N LEU A 19 5.42 21.80 -44.48
CA LEU A 19 4.40 21.63 -43.47
C LEU A 19 4.16 20.14 -43.15
N LEU A 20 4.11 19.29 -44.19
CA LEU A 20 3.98 17.85 -44.06
C LEU A 20 5.22 17.21 -43.39
N LEU A 21 6.43 17.72 -43.71
CA LEU A 21 7.67 17.28 -43.09
C LEU A 21 7.73 17.69 -41.62
N CYS A 22 7.28 18.89 -41.26
CA CYS A 22 7.18 19.34 -39.87
C CYS A 22 6.14 18.54 -39.07
N LEU A 23 5.02 18.15 -39.67
CA LEU A 23 4.01 17.28 -39.07
C LEU A 23 4.51 15.84 -38.87
N ALA A 24 5.38 15.34 -39.77
CA ALA A 24 6.00 14.02 -39.64
C ALA A 24 7.10 13.95 -38.55
N LEU A 25 7.64 15.11 -38.17
CA LEU A 25 8.65 15.24 -37.09
C LEU A 25 8.03 15.46 -35.71
N VAL A 26 6.70 15.55 -35.56
CA VAL A 26 6.04 15.50 -34.27
C VAL A 26 6.25 14.08 -33.77
N PRO A 27 6.97 13.85 -32.65
CA PRO A 27 7.15 12.50 -32.14
C PRO A 27 5.78 11.94 -31.78
N LEU A 28 5.26 11.05 -32.63
CA LEU A 28 4.12 10.19 -32.33
C LEU A 28 4.54 9.28 -31.19
N GLY A 29 4.26 9.71 -29.95
CA GLY A 29 4.48 8.85 -28.81
C GLY A 29 5.12 9.47 -27.59
N MET A 30 4.80 10.70 -27.23
CA MET A 30 4.82 11.04 -25.80
C MET A 30 3.64 10.34 -25.13
N GLN A 31 3.70 9.02 -25.08
CA GLN A 31 2.91 8.27 -24.12
C GLN A 31 3.41 8.75 -22.75
N ALA A 32 2.62 9.59 -22.08
CA ALA A 32 2.96 10.08 -20.75
C ALA A 32 3.26 8.85 -19.89
N GLN A 33 4.54 8.62 -19.61
CA GLN A 33 4.98 7.48 -18.84
C GLN A 33 4.27 7.57 -17.49
N ARG A 34 3.37 6.64 -17.22
CA ARG A 34 2.57 6.65 -15.99
C ARG A 34 3.53 6.56 -14.82
N LEU A 35 3.60 7.60 -14.00
CA LEU A 35 4.45 7.65 -12.82
C LEU A 35 4.13 6.45 -11.93
N PHE A 36 5.16 5.71 -11.54
CA PHE A 36 5.00 4.66 -10.54
C PHE A 36 4.58 5.32 -9.23
N THR A 37 3.38 4.99 -8.75
CA THR A 37 2.78 5.61 -7.57
C THR A 37 2.68 4.58 -6.46
N VAL A 38 3.32 4.84 -5.32
CA VAL A 38 3.21 4.05 -4.10
C VAL A 38 2.28 4.77 -3.13
N VAL A 39 1.24 4.09 -2.68
CA VAL A 39 0.44 4.54 -1.54
C VAL A 39 0.89 3.80 -0.30
N ILE A 40 1.38 4.55 0.68
CA ILE A 40 1.74 4.03 2.00
C ILE A 40 0.56 4.28 2.92
N ASP A 41 0.03 3.20 3.48
CA ASP A 41 -1.06 3.22 4.44
C ASP A 41 -0.48 3.03 5.85
N ALA A 42 -0.55 4.08 6.66
CA ALA A 42 -0.24 3.99 8.08
C ALA A 42 -1.48 3.50 8.82
N GLY A 43 -1.47 2.27 9.32
CA GLY A 43 -2.60 1.66 10.02
C GLY A 43 -3.13 2.52 11.16
N HIS A 44 -4.44 2.41 11.43
CA HIS A 44 -5.14 3.11 12.51
C HIS A 44 -5.07 4.65 12.40
N GLY A 45 -5.23 5.36 13.53
CA GLY A 45 -5.14 6.82 13.60
C GLY A 45 -6.34 7.50 14.26
N GLY A 46 -6.13 8.68 14.84
CA GLY A 46 -7.16 9.44 15.54
C GLY A 46 -7.78 8.66 16.70
N LYS A 47 -9.10 8.43 16.63
CA LYS A 47 -9.85 7.65 17.62
C LYS A 47 -9.55 6.14 17.63
N ASP A 48 -8.93 5.63 16.57
CA ASP A 48 -8.47 4.25 16.47
C ASP A 48 -7.00 4.17 16.87
N SER A 49 -6.73 3.67 18.06
CA SER A 49 -5.37 3.53 18.56
C SER A 49 -4.63 2.32 17.98
N GLY A 50 -5.35 1.36 17.36
CA GLY A 50 -4.82 0.02 17.15
C GLY A 50 -4.46 -0.68 18.45
N THR A 51 -3.51 -1.57 18.39
CA THR A 51 -2.95 -2.25 19.58
C THR A 51 -2.27 -1.24 20.50
N VAL A 52 -2.48 -1.44 21.82
CA VAL A 52 -1.85 -0.64 22.88
C VAL A 52 -1.13 -1.59 23.84
N GLY A 53 0.12 -1.31 24.12
CA GLY A 53 0.93 -2.14 25.04
C GLY A 53 2.34 -1.60 25.21
N ASN A 54 2.98 -1.99 26.32
CA ASN A 54 4.38 -1.66 26.63
C ASN A 54 4.77 -0.18 26.38
N GLY A 55 3.86 0.74 26.72
CA GLY A 55 4.06 2.19 26.60
C GLY A 55 3.85 2.77 25.19
N GLY A 56 3.44 1.96 24.22
CA GLY A 56 3.20 2.39 22.85
C GLY A 56 1.75 2.24 22.40
N LYS A 57 1.41 2.94 21.33
CA LYS A 57 0.19 2.77 20.54
C LYS A 57 0.59 2.48 19.10
N GLU A 58 -0.06 1.50 18.50
CA GLU A 58 0.19 1.12 17.11
C GLU A 58 0.09 2.29 16.15
N LYS A 59 -0.95 3.11 16.26
CA LYS A 59 -1.16 4.27 15.38
C LYS A 59 0.03 5.24 15.32
N ASP A 60 0.77 5.38 16.42
CA ASP A 60 1.90 6.31 16.50
C ASP A 60 3.14 5.70 15.82
N ILE A 61 3.37 4.40 16.06
CA ILE A 61 4.49 3.65 15.47
C ILE A 61 4.30 3.54 13.95
N THR A 62 3.10 3.17 13.49
CA THR A 62 2.80 3.01 12.07
C THR A 62 2.95 4.32 11.32
N LEU A 63 2.53 5.45 11.91
CA LEU A 63 2.70 6.77 11.31
C LEU A 63 4.18 7.17 11.20
N ALA A 64 4.96 6.95 12.25
CA ALA A 64 6.38 7.26 12.27
C ALA A 64 7.14 6.44 11.20
N VAL A 65 6.93 5.12 11.19
CA VAL A 65 7.58 4.21 10.22
C VAL A 65 7.13 4.52 8.80
N ALA A 66 5.84 4.76 8.56
CA ALA A 66 5.32 5.09 7.22
C ALA A 66 5.98 6.35 6.64
N LYS A 67 6.16 7.39 7.45
CA LYS A 67 6.86 8.63 7.03
C LYS A 67 8.31 8.35 6.66
N LEU A 68 9.01 7.55 7.46
CA LEU A 68 10.40 7.17 7.20
C LEU A 68 10.52 6.34 5.91
N VAL A 69 9.64 5.36 5.71
CA VAL A 69 9.57 4.56 4.47
C VAL A 69 9.43 5.47 3.26
N GLY A 70 8.45 6.36 3.29
CA GLY A 70 8.22 7.24 2.14
C GLY A 70 9.35 8.25 1.92
N SER A 71 10.03 8.70 2.97
CA SER A 71 11.23 9.54 2.84
C SER A 71 12.36 8.76 2.14
N LYS A 72 12.59 7.51 2.55
CA LYS A 72 13.62 6.65 1.96
C LYS A 72 13.33 6.32 0.50
N ILE A 73 12.08 5.97 0.17
CA ILE A 73 11.67 5.72 -1.22
C ILE A 73 11.94 6.96 -2.08
N ARG A 74 11.51 8.15 -1.64
CA ARG A 74 11.75 9.40 -2.41
C ARG A 74 13.23 9.74 -2.56
N ALA A 75 14.04 9.43 -1.56
CA ALA A 75 15.48 9.68 -1.63
C ALA A 75 16.19 8.72 -2.61
N ALA A 76 15.79 7.46 -2.64
CA ALA A 76 16.37 6.44 -3.52
C ALA A 76 15.77 6.48 -4.95
N HIS A 77 14.51 6.87 -5.08
CA HIS A 77 13.71 6.85 -6.30
C HIS A 77 12.92 8.16 -6.47
N PRO A 78 13.57 9.26 -6.86
CA PRO A 78 12.90 10.57 -7.02
C PRO A 78 11.78 10.56 -8.05
N GLU A 79 11.81 9.63 -9.01
CA GLU A 79 10.79 9.43 -10.04
C GLU A 79 9.52 8.75 -9.49
N VAL A 80 9.56 8.17 -8.29
CA VAL A 80 8.41 7.49 -7.68
C VAL A 80 7.55 8.50 -6.92
N ARG A 81 6.27 8.53 -7.27
CA ARG A 81 5.28 9.31 -6.53
C ARG A 81 4.86 8.58 -5.26
N VAL A 82 5.19 9.13 -4.10
CA VAL A 82 4.80 8.56 -2.79
C VAL A 82 3.66 9.36 -2.18
N LEU A 83 2.57 8.69 -1.87
CA LEU A 83 1.38 9.21 -1.23
C LEU A 83 1.09 8.45 0.08
N TYR A 84 0.32 9.09 0.97
CA TYR A 84 -0.07 8.48 2.25
C TYR A 84 -1.59 8.52 2.40
N THR A 85 -2.17 7.48 3.00
CA THR A 85 -3.59 7.51 3.40
C THR A 85 -3.83 8.51 4.52
N ARG A 86 -2.85 8.65 5.41
CA ARG A 86 -2.75 9.71 6.42
C ARG A 86 -1.30 10.10 6.66
N SER A 87 -1.08 11.38 6.95
CA SER A 87 0.25 11.94 7.30
C SER A 87 0.27 12.56 8.68
N THR A 88 -0.86 12.55 9.38
CA THR A 88 -1.06 13.04 10.76
C THR A 88 -1.88 12.04 11.56
N ASP A 89 -2.08 12.29 12.85
CA ASP A 89 -2.91 11.44 13.71
C ASP A 89 -4.40 11.73 13.49
N VAL A 90 -4.92 11.25 12.34
CA VAL A 90 -6.34 11.33 11.98
C VAL A 90 -6.91 9.93 11.73
N PHE A 91 -8.18 9.74 12.01
CA PHE A 91 -8.90 8.52 11.68
C PHE A 91 -9.25 8.48 10.19
N VAL A 92 -8.91 7.36 9.53
CA VAL A 92 -9.31 7.07 8.15
C VAL A 92 -9.91 5.67 8.11
N GLY A 93 -11.17 5.55 7.68
CA GLY A 93 -11.87 4.26 7.58
C GLY A 93 -11.22 3.33 6.55
N LEU A 94 -11.39 2.01 6.73
CA LEU A 94 -10.72 1.00 5.90
C LEU A 94 -11.10 1.11 4.43
N GLN A 95 -12.39 1.34 4.12
CA GLN A 95 -12.83 1.54 2.74
C GLN A 95 -12.18 2.79 2.13
N ALA A 96 -12.13 3.88 2.87
CA ALA A 96 -11.55 5.14 2.39
C ALA A 96 -10.05 5.02 2.06
N ARG A 97 -9.30 4.16 2.77
CA ARG A 97 -7.87 3.86 2.47
C ARG A 97 -7.73 3.21 1.11
N ALA A 98 -8.50 2.17 0.85
CA ALA A 98 -8.50 1.48 -0.44
C ALA A 98 -9.01 2.37 -1.57
N ASP A 99 -10.11 3.10 -1.35
CA ASP A 99 -10.67 4.05 -2.32
C ASP A 99 -9.66 5.14 -2.69
N PHE A 100 -8.91 5.65 -1.70
CA PHE A 100 -7.84 6.61 -1.96
C PHE A 100 -6.78 6.02 -2.90
N ALA A 101 -6.26 4.81 -2.61
CA ALA A 101 -5.27 4.16 -3.46
C ALA A 101 -5.80 3.90 -4.88
N ASN A 102 -7.05 3.43 -5.00
CA ASN A 102 -7.72 3.19 -6.28
C ASN A 102 -7.90 4.49 -7.08
N LYS A 103 -8.38 5.57 -6.44
CA LYS A 103 -8.56 6.88 -7.06
C LYS A 103 -7.23 7.46 -7.56
N GLN A 104 -6.15 7.27 -6.82
CA GLN A 104 -4.81 7.69 -7.23
C GLN A 104 -4.22 6.80 -8.33
N LYS A 105 -4.90 5.72 -8.72
CA LYS A 105 -4.42 4.70 -9.66
C LYS A 105 -3.03 4.21 -9.24
N ALA A 106 -2.86 3.93 -7.95
CA ALA A 106 -1.57 3.51 -7.41
C ALA A 106 -1.03 2.26 -8.11
N SER A 107 0.28 2.19 -8.22
CA SER A 107 0.99 1.02 -8.76
C SER A 107 1.20 -0.04 -7.69
N LEU A 108 1.16 0.39 -6.42
CA LEU A 108 1.39 -0.42 -5.23
C LEU A 108 0.72 0.23 -4.02
N MET A 109 0.09 -0.59 -3.17
CA MET A 109 -0.35 -0.18 -1.82
C MET A 109 0.40 -0.99 -0.76
N LEU A 110 0.98 -0.28 0.20
CA LEU A 110 1.74 -0.82 1.32
C LEU A 110 1.11 -0.36 2.62
N SER A 111 0.44 -1.28 3.33
CA SER A 111 -0.13 -1.03 4.66
C SER A 111 0.85 -1.47 5.75
N ILE A 112 1.06 -0.63 6.76
CA ILE A 112 2.01 -0.85 7.86
C ILE A 112 1.25 -0.92 9.17
N HIS A 113 1.42 -2.02 9.89
CA HIS A 113 0.74 -2.36 11.14
C HIS A 113 1.69 -2.91 12.19
N VAL A 114 1.20 -3.03 13.42
CA VAL A 114 1.92 -3.61 14.57
C VAL A 114 1.06 -4.67 15.23
N ASN A 115 1.51 -5.90 15.17
CA ASN A 115 0.80 -7.06 15.67
C ASN A 115 0.70 -7.10 17.21
N SER A 116 -0.17 -7.96 17.71
CA SER A 116 -0.29 -8.31 19.13
C SER A 116 -0.69 -9.76 19.28
N ALA A 117 -0.22 -10.39 20.36
CA ALA A 117 -0.58 -11.76 20.70
C ALA A 117 -0.86 -11.88 22.21
N PRO A 118 -1.69 -12.88 22.61
CA PRO A 118 -1.92 -13.16 24.05
C PRO A 118 -0.62 -13.52 24.80
N SER A 119 0.23 -14.35 24.18
CA SER A 119 1.56 -14.67 24.73
C SER A 119 2.53 -13.52 24.49
N LYS A 120 3.25 -13.13 25.54
CA LYS A 120 4.28 -12.08 25.52
C LYS A 120 5.59 -12.52 24.85
N ASP A 121 5.77 -13.81 24.61
CA ASP A 121 6.97 -14.37 23.97
C ASP A 121 6.89 -14.30 22.43
N VAL A 122 5.70 -14.09 21.88
CA VAL A 122 5.52 -13.99 20.41
C VAL A 122 6.20 -12.72 19.92
N HIS A 123 7.06 -12.88 18.88
CA HIS A 123 7.84 -11.80 18.30
C HIS A 123 8.09 -12.03 16.82
N GLY A 124 8.62 -11.01 16.14
CA GLY A 124 9.01 -11.07 14.73
C GLY A 124 8.05 -10.34 13.80
N THR A 125 8.30 -10.46 12.49
CA THR A 125 7.54 -9.76 11.45
C THR A 125 6.72 -10.73 10.62
N GLU A 126 5.55 -10.32 10.19
CA GLU A 126 4.67 -11.04 9.26
C GLU A 126 4.29 -10.12 8.10
N THR A 127 4.04 -10.67 6.92
CA THR A 127 3.49 -9.87 5.82
C THR A 127 2.31 -10.61 5.21
N TYR A 128 1.19 -9.91 5.11
CA TYR A 128 -0.08 -10.45 4.65
C TYR A 128 -0.35 -10.02 3.21
N VAL A 129 -0.87 -10.95 2.44
CA VAL A 129 -1.50 -10.74 1.13
C VAL A 129 -2.95 -11.17 1.22
N LEU A 130 -3.79 -10.63 0.32
CA LEU A 130 -5.17 -11.10 0.22
C LEU A 130 -5.18 -12.57 -0.21
N GLY A 131 -5.96 -13.36 0.47
CA GLY A 131 -6.16 -14.77 0.15
C GLY A 131 -6.81 -15.51 1.29
N ILE A 132 -7.19 -16.77 0.99
CA ILE A 132 -7.81 -17.65 1.97
C ILE A 132 -6.75 -18.12 2.96
N ALA A 133 -6.93 -17.83 4.22
CA ALA A 133 -6.24 -18.56 5.27
C ALA A 133 -6.71 -20.03 5.21
N LYS A 134 -5.88 -20.93 4.72
CA LYS A 134 -6.19 -22.35 4.63
C LYS A 134 -6.54 -23.01 5.97
N PHE A 135 -6.40 -22.28 7.08
CA PHE A 135 -6.72 -22.74 8.44
C PHE A 135 -7.21 -21.57 9.29
N ALA A 136 -8.21 -21.82 10.10
CA ALA A 136 -8.88 -20.91 11.04
C ALA A 136 -7.95 -20.13 12.02
N ASN A 137 -6.67 -20.47 12.08
CA ASN A 137 -5.71 -19.90 13.02
C ASN A 137 -5.21 -18.47 12.67
N ASN A 138 -5.45 -17.99 11.45
CA ASN A 138 -5.02 -16.64 11.05
C ASN A 138 -6.16 -15.61 11.09
N LEU A 139 -7.42 -16.05 11.20
CA LEU A 139 -8.58 -15.17 11.20
C LEU A 139 -8.55 -14.13 12.34
N SER A 140 -7.81 -14.43 13.41
CA SER A 140 -7.67 -13.51 14.57
C SER A 140 -7.02 -12.18 14.21
N VAL A 141 -6.10 -12.15 13.24
CA VAL A 141 -5.47 -10.90 12.76
C VAL A 141 -6.47 -10.14 11.89
N ALA A 142 -7.09 -10.79 10.89
CA ALA A 142 -8.09 -10.14 10.07
C ALA A 142 -9.27 -9.60 10.89
N MET A 143 -9.77 -10.37 11.86
CA MET A 143 -10.84 -9.92 12.73
C MET A 143 -10.43 -8.72 13.59
N ARG A 144 -9.19 -8.67 14.07
CA ARG A 144 -8.66 -7.54 14.85
C ARG A 144 -8.56 -6.29 13.98
N GLU A 145 -7.91 -6.39 12.81
CA GLU A 145 -7.69 -5.25 11.92
C GLU A 145 -9.01 -4.73 11.32
N ASN A 146 -9.90 -5.64 10.92
CA ASN A 146 -11.19 -5.26 10.36
C ASN A 146 -12.15 -4.65 11.40
N LYS A 147 -11.93 -4.85 12.71
CA LYS A 147 -12.75 -4.21 13.78
C LYS A 147 -12.75 -2.68 13.73
N ALA A 148 -11.76 -2.06 13.10
CA ALA A 148 -11.75 -0.61 12.87
C ALA A 148 -13.01 -0.12 12.13
N MET A 149 -13.69 -0.97 11.35
CA MET A 149 -15.00 -0.69 10.72
C MET A 149 -16.06 -0.27 11.75
N LEU A 150 -16.07 -0.91 12.91
CA LEU A 150 -17.07 -0.65 13.96
C LEU A 150 -16.97 0.74 14.58
N LEU A 151 -15.88 1.45 14.32
CA LEU A 151 -15.71 2.86 14.72
C LEU A 151 -16.42 3.84 13.78
N GLU A 152 -16.93 3.38 12.63
CA GLU A 152 -17.66 4.20 11.66
C GLU A 152 -19.16 4.11 11.91
N SER A 153 -19.83 5.25 12.04
CA SER A 153 -21.29 5.31 12.31
C SER A 153 -22.14 4.69 11.21
N ASN A 154 -21.62 4.67 9.97
CA ASN A 154 -22.28 4.13 8.77
C ASN A 154 -21.69 2.78 8.32
N TYR A 155 -21.00 2.06 9.20
CA TYR A 155 -20.25 0.85 8.82
C TYR A 155 -21.11 -0.19 8.10
N LYS A 156 -22.35 -0.43 8.54
CA LYS A 156 -23.26 -1.41 7.92
C LYS A 156 -23.52 -1.14 6.44
N THR A 157 -23.67 0.13 6.10
CA THR A 157 -23.91 0.55 4.71
C THR A 157 -22.61 0.54 3.89
N THR A 158 -21.53 1.08 4.46
CA THR A 158 -20.23 1.16 3.81
C THR A 158 -19.68 -0.22 3.48
N TYR A 159 -19.80 -1.16 4.41
CA TYR A 159 -19.26 -2.51 4.29
C TYR A 159 -20.29 -3.57 3.85
N LYS A 160 -21.43 -3.12 3.31
CA LYS A 160 -22.47 -3.98 2.70
C LYS A 160 -22.90 -5.15 3.58
N GLY A 161 -23.00 -4.93 4.90
CA GLY A 161 -23.41 -5.95 5.87
C GLY A 161 -22.31 -6.92 6.29
N PHE A 162 -21.05 -6.74 5.83
CA PHE A 162 -19.93 -7.51 6.35
C PHE A 162 -19.79 -7.26 7.85
N ASP A 163 -19.74 -8.35 8.63
CA ASP A 163 -19.52 -8.31 10.07
C ASP A 163 -18.08 -8.75 10.38
N PRO A 164 -17.20 -7.83 10.84
CA PRO A 164 -15.82 -8.17 11.13
C PRO A 164 -15.64 -9.07 12.35
N THR A 165 -16.73 -9.39 13.08
CA THR A 165 -16.73 -10.29 14.24
C THR A 165 -17.26 -11.68 13.92
N SER A 166 -17.86 -11.90 12.74
CA SER A 166 -18.47 -13.16 12.34
C SER A 166 -17.58 -13.93 11.37
N THR A 167 -17.25 -15.17 11.70
CA THR A 167 -16.50 -16.09 10.84
C THR A 167 -17.20 -16.31 9.49
N GLU A 168 -18.53 -16.35 9.48
CA GLU A 168 -19.34 -16.56 8.28
C GLU A 168 -19.13 -15.43 7.26
N SER A 169 -18.96 -14.20 7.73
CA SER A 169 -18.66 -13.06 6.85
C SER A 169 -17.36 -13.24 6.10
N TYR A 170 -16.35 -13.84 6.71
CA TYR A 170 -15.06 -14.12 6.06
C TYR A 170 -15.15 -15.25 5.03
N ILE A 171 -15.96 -16.28 5.29
CA ILE A 171 -16.18 -17.39 4.35
C ILE A 171 -16.83 -16.89 3.05
N MET A 172 -17.76 -15.95 3.13
CA MET A 172 -18.40 -15.36 1.95
C MET A 172 -17.43 -14.53 1.09
N PHE A 173 -16.39 -13.98 1.66
CA PHE A 173 -15.37 -13.21 0.94
C PHE A 173 -14.36 -14.08 0.16
N ASP A 174 -14.39 -15.38 0.39
CA ASP A 174 -13.48 -16.39 -0.16
C ASP A 174 -13.53 -16.51 -1.70
N LEU A 175 -14.59 -16.03 -2.32
CA LEU A 175 -14.80 -16.12 -3.77
C LEU A 175 -14.13 -14.99 -4.57
N MET A 176 -13.50 -14.01 -3.90
CA MET A 176 -12.83 -12.91 -4.58
C MET A 176 -11.40 -13.31 -4.96
N GLN A 177 -11.19 -13.56 -6.26
CA GLN A 177 -9.84 -13.79 -6.79
C GLN A 177 -9.07 -12.46 -6.84
N ASP A 178 -7.91 -12.41 -6.21
CA ASP A 178 -6.99 -11.27 -6.34
C ASP A 178 -6.20 -11.39 -7.65
N ALA A 179 -6.52 -10.53 -8.62
CA ALA A 179 -5.79 -10.43 -9.89
C ALA A 179 -4.30 -10.03 -9.70
N TYR A 180 -3.94 -9.50 -8.55
CA TYR A 180 -2.59 -9.03 -8.23
C TYR A 180 -1.82 -9.93 -7.27
N PHE A 181 -2.41 -11.08 -6.90
CA PHE A 181 -1.89 -12.00 -5.89
C PHE A 181 -0.40 -12.35 -6.08
N ASN A 182 0.00 -12.75 -7.29
CA ASN A 182 1.39 -13.14 -7.55
C ASN A 182 2.38 -11.99 -7.31
N LYS A 183 2.02 -10.76 -7.69
CA LYS A 183 2.87 -9.57 -7.46
C LYS A 183 2.90 -9.20 -5.98
N SER A 184 1.77 -9.33 -5.29
CA SER A 184 1.67 -9.10 -3.84
C SER A 184 2.54 -10.10 -3.07
N ILE A 185 2.49 -11.38 -3.40
CA ILE A 185 3.34 -12.43 -2.81
C ILE A 185 4.84 -12.17 -3.07
N GLU A 186 5.19 -11.80 -4.30
CA GLU A 186 6.58 -11.50 -4.63
C GLU A 186 7.12 -10.35 -3.76
N LEU A 187 6.37 -9.25 -3.65
CA LEU A 187 6.72 -8.11 -2.80
C LEU A 187 6.81 -8.51 -1.33
N ALA A 188 5.80 -9.22 -0.81
CA ALA A 188 5.78 -9.67 0.58
C ALA A 188 7.00 -10.53 0.92
N ASN A 189 7.41 -11.42 0.02
CA ASN A 189 8.61 -12.22 0.18
C ASN A 189 9.89 -11.38 0.16
N LYS A 190 9.96 -10.33 -0.68
CA LYS A 190 11.10 -9.40 -0.71
C LYS A 190 11.22 -8.69 0.64
N ILE A 191 10.14 -8.12 1.16
CA ILE A 191 10.13 -7.44 2.47
C ILE A 191 10.51 -8.40 3.60
N GLN A 192 9.96 -9.61 3.62
CA GLN A 192 10.34 -10.60 4.65
C GLN A 192 11.82 -11.02 4.57
N ARG A 193 12.43 -11.02 3.39
CA ARG A 193 13.89 -11.20 3.26
C ARG A 193 14.66 -10.02 3.83
N GLN A 194 14.22 -8.79 3.57
CA GLN A 194 14.88 -7.59 4.10
C GLN A 194 14.78 -7.51 5.63
N TYR A 195 13.64 -7.88 6.22
CA TYR A 195 13.54 -8.01 7.67
C TYR A 195 14.56 -8.98 8.25
N ARG A 196 14.76 -10.15 7.63
CA ARG A 196 15.80 -11.10 8.06
C ARG A 196 17.19 -10.49 7.94
N SER A 197 17.50 -9.81 6.84
CA SER A 197 18.79 -9.12 6.65
C SER A 197 19.01 -8.01 7.67
N ALA A 198 17.95 -7.39 8.17
CA ALA A 198 17.98 -6.42 9.26
C ALA A 198 18.00 -7.05 10.67
N GLY A 199 18.20 -8.36 10.76
CA GLY A 199 18.28 -9.08 12.04
C GLY A 199 16.92 -9.36 12.70
N ARG A 200 15.80 -9.16 11.98
CA ARG A 200 14.46 -9.43 12.51
C ARG A 200 14.07 -10.89 12.33
N TYR A 201 13.40 -11.46 13.31
CA TYR A 201 12.79 -12.77 13.16
C TYR A 201 11.62 -12.68 12.18
N SER A 202 11.74 -13.37 11.04
CA SER A 202 10.69 -13.40 10.03
C SER A 202 9.76 -14.58 10.27
N ARG A 203 8.49 -14.31 10.46
CA ARG A 203 7.42 -15.31 10.57
C ARG A 203 6.81 -15.65 9.20
N GLY A 204 7.31 -15.00 8.13
CA GLY A 204 6.99 -15.31 6.75
C GLY A 204 5.80 -14.53 6.17
N VAL A 205 5.41 -14.94 4.97
CA VAL A 205 4.25 -14.42 4.25
C VAL A 205 3.02 -15.25 4.62
N ARG A 206 1.92 -14.56 4.84
CA ARG A 206 0.63 -15.15 5.21
C ARG A 206 -0.48 -14.66 4.28
N GLN A 207 -1.58 -15.36 4.27
CA GLN A 207 -2.80 -14.98 3.55
C GLN A 207 -3.91 -14.74 4.56
N ASP A 208 -4.64 -13.64 4.40
CA ASP A 208 -5.81 -13.35 5.23
C ASP A 208 -6.79 -12.42 4.50
N ILE A 209 -8.03 -12.32 4.98
CA ILE A 209 -9.08 -11.48 4.43
C ILE A 209 -9.06 -10.14 5.17
N LEU A 210 -8.06 -9.32 4.86
CA LEU A 210 -7.94 -7.95 5.32
C LEU A 210 -8.69 -7.01 4.39
N TRP A 211 -9.67 -6.26 4.91
CA TRP A 211 -10.56 -5.42 4.08
C TRP A 211 -9.77 -4.47 3.19
N VAL A 212 -8.79 -3.79 3.75
CA VAL A 212 -7.97 -2.83 3.01
C VAL A 212 -7.29 -3.44 1.79
N LEU A 213 -6.90 -4.72 1.86
CA LEU A 213 -6.30 -5.45 0.73
C LEU A 213 -7.35 -5.92 -0.25
N SER A 214 -8.51 -6.40 0.23
CA SER A 214 -9.58 -6.94 -0.60
C SER A 214 -10.24 -5.89 -1.51
N GLN A 215 -10.20 -4.63 -1.13
CA GLN A 215 -10.76 -3.52 -1.90
C GLN A 215 -9.73 -2.81 -2.78
N SER A 216 -8.47 -3.24 -2.76
CA SER A 216 -7.39 -2.62 -3.54
C SER A 216 -7.31 -3.16 -4.96
N ALA A 217 -7.30 -2.27 -5.96
CA ALA A 217 -7.21 -2.63 -7.38
C ALA A 217 -5.76 -2.53 -7.92
N MET A 218 -4.78 -2.90 -7.10
CA MET A 218 -3.36 -2.96 -7.41
C MET A 218 -2.67 -3.99 -6.51
N PRO A 219 -1.40 -4.38 -6.80
CA PRO A 219 -0.60 -5.16 -5.84
C PRO A 219 -0.62 -4.48 -4.48
N SER A 220 -1.01 -5.23 -3.44
CA SER A 220 -1.17 -4.71 -2.09
C SER A 220 -0.72 -5.71 -1.05
N ILE A 221 -0.09 -5.20 0.01
CA ILE A 221 0.32 -5.99 1.17
C ILE A 221 0.06 -5.23 2.46
N LEU A 222 -0.11 -5.97 3.55
CA LEU A 222 -0.08 -5.45 4.90
C LEU A 222 1.10 -6.09 5.64
N THR A 223 2.00 -5.27 6.19
CA THR A 223 3.14 -5.77 6.95
C THR A 223 3.02 -5.45 8.43
N GLU A 224 3.09 -6.49 9.25
CA GLU A 224 3.19 -6.44 10.69
C GLU A 224 4.68 -6.37 11.07
N ILE A 225 5.11 -5.21 11.55
CA ILE A 225 6.53 -4.90 11.74
C ILE A 225 7.10 -5.43 13.06
N GLY A 226 6.25 -6.02 13.90
CA GLY A 226 6.60 -6.59 15.21
C GLY A 226 5.36 -6.78 16.07
N PHE A 227 5.54 -7.26 17.31
CA PHE A 227 4.46 -7.50 18.28
C PHE A 227 4.56 -6.52 19.46
N LEU A 228 3.62 -5.58 19.57
CA LEU A 228 3.61 -4.61 20.66
C LEU A 228 3.36 -5.26 22.03
N SER A 229 2.79 -6.48 22.04
CA SER A 229 2.63 -7.29 23.24
C SER A 229 3.94 -7.81 23.83
N ASN A 230 5.02 -7.87 23.04
CA ASN A 230 6.36 -8.29 23.47
C ASN A 230 7.18 -7.05 23.86
N ALA A 231 7.75 -7.05 25.06
CA ALA A 231 8.45 -5.88 25.61
C ALA A 231 9.72 -5.49 24.80
N ASN A 232 10.48 -6.48 24.32
CA ASN A 232 11.68 -6.23 23.53
C ASN A 232 11.32 -5.67 22.14
N GLU A 233 10.30 -6.22 21.50
CA GLU A 233 9.76 -5.72 20.22
C GLU A 233 9.24 -4.29 20.38
N ALA A 234 8.48 -4.03 21.44
CA ALA A 234 7.96 -2.70 21.75
C ALA A 234 9.08 -1.69 21.93
N SER A 235 10.09 -2.02 22.75
CA SER A 235 11.27 -1.16 22.96
C SER A 235 11.98 -0.86 21.63
N PHE A 236 12.14 -1.85 20.77
CA PHE A 236 12.73 -1.66 19.45
C PHE A 236 11.88 -0.75 18.56
N MET A 237 10.58 -1.02 18.43
CA MET A 237 9.67 -0.25 17.57
C MET A 237 9.44 1.19 18.06
N LEU A 238 9.58 1.45 19.35
CA LEU A 238 9.48 2.78 19.94
C LEU A 238 10.79 3.59 19.81
N SER A 239 11.92 2.92 19.59
CA SER A 239 13.21 3.60 19.41
C SER A 239 13.35 4.17 17.99
N GLU A 240 14.03 5.31 17.86
CA GLU A 240 14.35 5.91 16.58
C GLU A 240 15.18 4.95 15.70
N ALA A 241 16.19 4.32 16.27
CA ALA A 241 17.04 3.34 15.56
C ALA A 241 16.23 2.15 15.03
N GLY A 242 15.29 1.63 15.82
CA GLY A 242 14.40 0.55 15.41
C GLY A 242 13.46 0.97 14.28
N GLN A 243 12.86 2.15 14.37
CA GLN A 243 11.99 2.69 13.32
C GLN A 243 12.76 2.92 12.01
N GLN A 244 13.99 3.45 12.09
CA GLN A 244 14.87 3.61 10.92
C GLN A 244 15.25 2.27 10.29
N SER A 245 15.56 1.26 11.11
CA SER A 245 15.87 -0.10 10.64
C SER A 245 14.69 -0.74 9.92
N LEU A 246 13.49 -0.67 10.53
CA LEU A 246 12.25 -1.18 9.92
C LEU A 246 11.94 -0.45 8.61
N ALA A 247 12.05 0.87 8.60
CA ALA A 247 11.79 1.66 7.40
C ALA A 247 12.78 1.33 6.27
N SER A 248 14.05 1.06 6.59
CA SER A 248 15.05 0.65 5.61
C SER A 248 14.79 -0.74 5.03
N ALA A 249 14.24 -1.65 5.83
CA ALA A 249 13.89 -2.99 5.37
C ALA A 249 12.65 -3.01 4.46
N ILE A 250 11.78 -1.99 4.57
CA ILE A 250 10.54 -1.88 3.81
C ILE A 250 10.76 -1.11 2.49
N ALA A 251 11.57 -0.06 2.51
CA ALA A 251 11.81 0.83 1.38
C ALA A 251 12.70 0.21 0.31
#